data_b71653e08c612fd46e5295fb248b7e67
#
_entry.id   b71653e08c612fd46e5295fb248b7e67
#
_cell.length_a   1.000
_cell.length_b   1.000
_cell.length_c   1.000
_cell.angle_alpha   90.00
_cell.angle_beta   90.00
_cell.angle_gamma   90.00
#
_symmetry.space_group_name_H-M   'P 1'
#
loop_
_entity.id
_entity.type
_entity.pdbx_description
1 polymer ?
#
loop_
_entity_poly.entity_id
_entity_poly.type
_entity_poly.pdbx_seq_one_letter_code
_entity_poly.pdbx_strand_id
1 'polypeptide(L)'
;MLKLPFNIKNHTVFAGRIALYLLYLRKENIANMIKDKLKSILSAFSYRQKVFLLVTGGLIVGLGGLFMYLLRMHTYLTDDPSACVNCHIMTPYYATWMHSSHGRDATCNDCHVPHNNIFAKYYFKAKDGMNHVRKFVTFNERQAITAEDASAGVIMDNCIRCHTQLNQEFVRTGRINYMMAKRGEGMACWDCHRDVPHGGMNSLSSTPNAQVPLPKSPVPDWLQGMLGKKGK
;
A
#
# COMPACT_ATOMS: atom_id res chain seq x y z
N MET A 1 -15.90 59.59 -35.71
CA MET A 1 -15.61 58.85 -34.45
C MET A 1 -15.37 57.40 -34.78
N LEU A 2 -14.10 57.02 -34.94
CA LEU A 2 -13.72 55.59 -35.14
C LEU A 2 -13.51 54.93 -33.78
N LYS A 3 -14.35 53.95 -33.46
CA LYS A 3 -14.14 53.04 -32.32
C LYS A 3 -13.26 51.92 -32.80
N LEU A 4 -12.01 51.87 -32.31
CA LEU A 4 -11.11 50.73 -32.47
C LEU A 4 -11.58 49.60 -31.53
N PRO A 5 -11.73 48.37 -31.97
CA PRO A 5 -12.07 47.25 -31.09
C PRO A 5 -10.86 46.91 -30.26
N PHE A 6 -10.94 47.10 -28.95
CA PHE A 6 -9.93 46.69 -27.97
C PHE A 6 -9.99 45.15 -27.80
N ASN A 7 -9.00 44.47 -28.36
CA ASN A 7 -8.99 42.99 -28.40
C ASN A 7 -8.40 42.41 -27.10
N ILE A 8 -9.26 42.11 -26.15
CA ILE A 8 -8.92 41.57 -24.80
C ILE A 8 -8.26 40.18 -24.87
N LYS A 9 -8.48 39.41 -25.93
CA LYS A 9 -7.92 38.06 -26.07
C LYS A 9 -6.40 37.99 -26.17
N ASN A 10 -5.76 39.03 -26.69
CA ASN A 10 -4.29 39.05 -26.88
C ASN A 10 -3.54 39.28 -25.55
N HIS A 11 -4.15 39.95 -24.56
CA HIS A 11 -3.50 40.24 -23.29
C HIS A 11 -3.42 39.02 -22.35
N THR A 12 -4.40 38.13 -22.40
CA THR A 12 -4.40 36.90 -21.56
C THR A 12 -3.39 35.86 -22.03
N VAL A 13 -3.23 35.72 -23.35
CA VAL A 13 -2.22 34.85 -23.97
C VAL A 13 -0.81 35.37 -23.70
N PHE A 14 -0.60 36.67 -23.76
CA PHE A 14 0.71 37.30 -23.50
C PHE A 14 1.08 37.17 -22.00
N ALA A 15 0.15 37.43 -21.09
CA ALA A 15 0.36 37.23 -19.64
C ALA A 15 0.67 35.77 -19.27
N GLY A 16 -0.02 34.82 -19.89
CA GLY A 16 0.26 33.40 -19.71
C GLY A 16 1.68 32.99 -20.17
N ARG A 17 2.12 33.50 -21.28
CA ARG A 17 3.50 33.26 -21.80
C ARG A 17 4.58 33.83 -20.89
N ILE A 18 4.37 35.03 -20.36
CA ILE A 18 5.28 35.66 -19.38
C ILE A 18 5.31 34.84 -18.09
N ALA A 19 4.19 34.42 -17.57
CA ALA A 19 4.13 33.56 -16.37
C ALA A 19 4.87 32.24 -16.55
N LEU A 20 4.70 31.57 -17.69
CA LEU A 20 5.42 30.34 -18.04
C LEU A 20 6.94 30.57 -18.16
N TYR A 21 7.36 31.68 -18.76
CA TYR A 21 8.75 32.05 -18.86
C TYR A 21 9.37 32.36 -17.49
N LEU A 22 8.65 33.05 -16.62
CA LEU A 22 9.11 33.33 -15.25
C LEU A 22 9.21 32.05 -14.41
N LEU A 23 8.28 31.12 -14.58
CA LEU A 23 8.34 29.79 -13.94
C LEU A 23 9.55 28.98 -14.44
N TYR A 24 9.82 29.03 -15.73
CA TYR A 24 11.01 28.41 -16.33
C TYR A 24 12.31 28.97 -15.76
N LEU A 25 12.46 30.32 -15.75
CA LEU A 25 13.63 30.99 -15.16
C LEU A 25 13.79 30.70 -13.67
N ARG A 26 12.67 30.64 -12.92
CA ARG A 26 12.69 30.26 -11.50
C ARG A 26 13.18 28.83 -11.31
N LYS A 27 12.76 27.90 -12.17
CA LYS A 27 13.20 26.50 -12.16
C LYS A 27 14.71 26.38 -12.45
N GLU A 28 15.23 27.10 -13.44
CA GLU A 28 16.67 27.13 -13.73
C GLU A 28 17.48 27.74 -12.59
N ASN A 29 17.03 28.83 -12.00
CA ASN A 29 17.71 29.45 -10.84
C ASN A 29 17.76 28.49 -9.64
N ILE A 30 16.69 27.78 -9.36
CA ILE A 30 16.65 26.77 -8.27
C ILE A 30 17.61 25.61 -8.59
N ALA A 31 17.63 25.12 -9.82
CA ALA A 31 18.52 24.04 -10.23
C ALA A 31 19.99 24.44 -10.11
N ASN A 32 20.33 25.66 -10.56
CA ASN A 32 21.69 26.21 -10.43
C ASN A 32 22.09 26.41 -8.96
N MET A 33 21.20 26.94 -8.15
CA MET A 33 21.46 27.10 -6.70
C MET A 33 21.70 25.75 -5.99
N ILE A 34 20.93 24.71 -6.35
CA ILE A 34 21.12 23.35 -5.81
C ILE A 34 22.47 22.79 -6.28
N LYS A 35 22.80 22.95 -7.56
CA LYS A 35 24.07 22.50 -8.14
C LYS A 35 25.28 23.18 -7.47
N ASP A 36 25.22 24.48 -7.23
CA ASP A 36 26.28 25.23 -6.59
C ASP A 36 26.45 24.83 -5.10
N LYS A 37 25.34 24.66 -4.37
CA LYS A 37 25.37 24.12 -3.00
C LYS A 37 25.96 22.70 -2.99
N LEU A 38 25.54 21.85 -3.89
CA LEU A 38 26.05 20.48 -3.98
C LEU A 38 27.56 20.47 -4.30
N LYS A 39 27.99 21.31 -5.25
CA LYS A 39 29.40 21.48 -5.60
C LYS A 39 30.22 22.00 -4.41
N SER A 40 29.70 22.98 -3.67
CA SER A 40 30.32 23.50 -2.44
C SER A 40 30.47 22.43 -1.37
N ILE A 41 29.41 21.67 -1.11
CA ILE A 41 29.45 20.54 -0.15
C ILE A 41 30.48 19.50 -0.61
N LEU A 42 30.42 19.09 -1.87
CA LEU A 42 31.37 18.11 -2.42
C LEU A 42 32.81 18.61 -2.43
N SER A 43 33.06 19.91 -2.60
CA SER A 43 34.42 20.47 -2.57
C SER A 43 35.06 20.44 -1.18
N ALA A 44 34.25 20.38 -0.11
CA ALA A 44 34.73 20.27 1.27
C ALA A 44 35.35 18.89 1.59
N PHE A 45 35.04 17.87 0.77
CA PHE A 45 35.59 16.50 0.99
C PHE A 45 36.83 16.26 0.15
N SER A 46 37.84 15.62 0.76
CA SER A 46 39.01 15.13 0.04
C SER A 46 38.63 14.05 -0.98
N TYR A 47 39.52 13.77 -1.94
CA TYR A 47 39.27 12.72 -2.96
C TYR A 47 38.95 11.36 -2.33
N ARG A 48 39.72 10.96 -1.29
CA ARG A 48 39.52 9.68 -0.60
C ARG A 48 38.16 9.61 0.10
N GLN A 49 37.71 10.72 0.70
CA GLN A 49 36.39 10.79 1.32
C GLN A 49 35.27 10.70 0.30
N LYS A 50 35.41 11.35 -0.86
CA LYS A 50 34.42 11.24 -1.97
C LYS A 50 34.30 9.81 -2.46
N VAL A 51 35.43 9.12 -2.69
CA VAL A 51 35.42 7.71 -3.10
C VAL A 51 34.77 6.83 -2.03
N PHE A 52 35.11 7.05 -0.77
CA PHE A 52 34.50 6.31 0.34
C PHE A 52 32.99 6.51 0.41
N LEU A 53 32.51 7.76 0.32
CA LEU A 53 31.08 8.07 0.32
C LEU A 53 30.33 7.45 -0.88
N LEU A 54 30.94 7.47 -2.07
CA LEU A 54 30.35 6.87 -3.25
C LEU A 54 30.25 5.34 -3.14
N VAL A 55 31.33 4.70 -2.68
CA VAL A 55 31.34 3.24 -2.49
C VAL A 55 30.36 2.84 -1.40
N THR A 56 30.40 3.50 -0.25
CA THR A 56 29.48 3.20 0.86
C THR A 56 28.04 3.46 0.46
N GLY A 57 27.76 4.60 -0.18
CA GLY A 57 26.43 4.93 -0.70
C GLY A 57 25.95 3.92 -1.74
N GLY A 58 26.80 3.54 -2.67
CA GLY A 58 26.51 2.50 -3.67
C GLY A 58 26.21 1.14 -3.03
N LEU A 59 26.98 0.74 -2.02
CA LEU A 59 26.73 -0.48 -1.26
C LEU A 59 25.39 -0.44 -0.51
N ILE A 60 25.10 0.66 0.17
CA ILE A 60 23.83 0.82 0.89
C ILE A 60 22.63 0.75 -0.07
N VAL A 61 22.70 1.47 -1.19
CA VAL A 61 21.63 1.46 -2.21
C VAL A 61 21.50 0.08 -2.85
N GLY A 62 22.64 -0.55 -3.22
CA GLY A 62 22.64 -1.86 -3.85
C GLY A 62 22.13 -2.97 -2.91
N LEU A 63 22.65 -3.02 -1.70
CA LEU A 63 22.20 -4.01 -0.70
C LEU A 63 20.77 -3.72 -0.24
N GLY A 64 20.40 -2.46 -0.08
CA GLY A 64 19.03 -2.06 0.23
C GLY A 64 18.06 -2.47 -0.86
N GLY A 65 18.40 -2.22 -2.13
CA GLY A 65 17.59 -2.66 -3.28
C GLY A 65 17.46 -4.18 -3.37
N LEU A 66 18.56 -4.89 -3.18
CA LEU A 66 18.56 -6.36 -3.13
C LEU A 66 17.68 -6.89 -1.98
N PHE A 67 17.80 -6.30 -0.80
CA PHE A 67 16.98 -6.65 0.36
C PHE A 67 15.47 -6.44 0.09
N MET A 68 15.11 -5.27 -0.48
CA MET A 68 13.73 -4.99 -0.88
C MET A 68 13.21 -6.00 -1.92
N TYR A 69 14.05 -6.41 -2.85
CA TYR A 69 13.71 -7.42 -3.84
C TYR A 69 13.51 -8.80 -3.21
N LEU A 70 14.44 -9.25 -2.34
CA LEU A 70 14.36 -10.54 -1.65
C LEU A 70 13.14 -10.63 -0.73
N LEU A 71 12.77 -9.53 -0.06
CA LEU A 71 11.54 -9.42 0.74
C LEU A 71 10.28 -9.31 -0.12
N ARG A 72 10.40 -9.34 -1.46
CA ARG A 72 9.28 -9.20 -2.40
C ARG A 72 8.44 -7.92 -2.17
N MET A 73 9.07 -6.86 -1.70
CA MET A 73 8.36 -5.61 -1.37
C MET A 73 7.66 -4.97 -2.57
N HIS A 74 8.14 -5.23 -3.79
CA HIS A 74 7.49 -4.80 -5.02
C HIS A 74 6.07 -5.36 -5.18
N THR A 75 5.76 -6.54 -4.60
CA THR A 75 4.43 -7.14 -4.67
C THR A 75 3.37 -6.32 -3.94
N TYR A 76 3.77 -5.55 -2.92
CA TYR A 76 2.85 -4.67 -2.19
C TYR A 76 2.38 -3.45 -2.99
N LEU A 77 3.00 -3.17 -4.14
CA LEU A 77 2.51 -2.15 -5.07
C LEU A 77 1.29 -2.62 -5.85
N THR A 78 1.08 -3.92 -5.93
CA THR A 78 -0.10 -4.54 -6.57
C THR A 78 -1.24 -4.71 -5.57
N ASP A 79 -2.41 -5.11 -6.06
CA ASP A 79 -3.55 -5.50 -5.24
C ASP A 79 -3.71 -7.03 -5.18
N ASP A 80 -2.71 -7.78 -5.64
CA ASP A 80 -2.71 -9.24 -5.61
C ASP A 80 -2.73 -9.76 -4.16
N PRO A 81 -3.70 -10.59 -3.78
CA PRO A 81 -3.80 -11.16 -2.44
C PRO A 81 -2.57 -11.98 -2.02
N SER A 82 -1.83 -12.56 -2.98
CA SER A 82 -0.61 -13.31 -2.70
C SER A 82 0.47 -12.47 -2.00
N ALA A 83 0.46 -11.14 -2.18
CA ALA A 83 1.37 -10.25 -1.48
C ALA A 83 1.18 -10.29 0.05
N CYS A 84 -0.05 -10.50 0.52
CA CYS A 84 -0.35 -10.51 1.95
C CYS A 84 0.22 -11.75 2.65
N VAL A 85 0.34 -12.89 1.95
CA VAL A 85 0.89 -14.13 2.50
C VAL A 85 2.40 -14.28 2.35
N ASN A 86 3.11 -13.23 1.95
CA ASN A 86 4.56 -13.17 2.10
C ASN A 86 4.96 -13.31 3.58
N CYS A 87 4.07 -12.94 4.52
CA CYS A 87 4.21 -13.23 5.94
C CYS A 87 3.32 -14.44 6.29
N HIS A 88 3.93 -15.53 6.75
CA HIS A 88 3.23 -16.78 7.06
C HIS A 88 2.11 -16.63 8.10
N ILE A 89 2.21 -15.64 8.98
CA ILE A 89 1.19 -15.33 9.98
C ILE A 89 -0.16 -14.92 9.35
N MET A 90 -0.17 -14.49 8.10
CA MET A 90 -1.39 -14.14 7.34
C MET A 90 -2.06 -15.34 6.68
N THR A 91 -1.44 -16.53 6.78
CA THR A 91 -1.97 -17.78 6.19
C THR A 91 -3.43 -18.08 6.56
N PRO A 92 -3.86 -18.02 7.84
CA PRO A 92 -5.25 -18.29 8.21
C PRO A 92 -6.23 -17.32 7.56
N TYR A 93 -5.86 -16.05 7.48
CA TYR A 93 -6.71 -15.00 6.89
C TYR A 93 -6.85 -15.16 5.39
N TYR A 94 -5.78 -15.54 4.72
CA TYR A 94 -5.83 -15.83 3.29
C TYR A 94 -6.68 -17.06 3.00
N ALA A 95 -6.51 -18.15 3.76
CA ALA A 95 -7.25 -19.38 3.59
C ALA A 95 -8.76 -19.17 3.81
N THR A 96 -9.13 -18.47 4.87
CA THR A 96 -10.54 -18.17 5.17
C THR A 96 -11.16 -17.23 4.14
N TRP A 97 -10.41 -16.20 3.69
CA TRP A 97 -10.86 -15.34 2.59
C TRP A 97 -11.11 -16.13 1.31
N MET A 98 -10.18 -17.01 0.89
CA MET A 98 -10.35 -17.84 -0.31
C MET A 98 -11.62 -18.69 -0.30
N HIS A 99 -12.02 -19.15 0.87
CA HIS A 99 -13.25 -19.96 1.06
C HIS A 99 -14.49 -19.12 1.34
N SER A 100 -14.37 -17.81 1.44
CA SER A 100 -15.49 -16.89 1.68
C SER A 100 -16.25 -16.58 0.40
N SER A 101 -17.44 -15.99 0.55
CA SER A 101 -18.23 -15.47 -0.57
C SER A 101 -17.49 -14.36 -1.35
N HIS A 102 -16.55 -13.66 -0.74
CA HIS A 102 -15.78 -12.58 -1.33
C HIS A 102 -14.49 -13.03 -2.04
N GLY A 103 -14.09 -14.28 -1.91
CA GLY A 103 -12.82 -14.79 -2.44
C GLY A 103 -12.69 -14.76 -3.97
N ARG A 104 -13.82 -14.67 -4.70
CA ARG A 104 -13.84 -14.57 -6.16
C ARG A 104 -13.95 -13.14 -6.67
N ASP A 105 -14.58 -12.27 -5.91
CA ASP A 105 -15.04 -10.97 -6.40
C ASP A 105 -14.29 -9.78 -5.79
N ALA A 106 -13.60 -9.99 -4.65
CA ALA A 106 -12.88 -8.94 -3.94
C ALA A 106 -11.52 -9.42 -3.45
N THR A 107 -10.51 -8.58 -3.60
CA THR A 107 -9.17 -8.80 -3.06
C THR A 107 -9.06 -8.33 -1.61
N CYS A 108 -7.94 -8.65 -0.94
CA CYS A 108 -7.68 -8.13 0.40
C CYS A 108 -7.71 -6.59 0.44
N ASN A 109 -7.15 -5.96 -0.58
CA ASN A 109 -7.08 -4.50 -0.66
C ASN A 109 -8.43 -3.84 -0.91
N ASP A 110 -9.40 -4.52 -1.52
CA ASP A 110 -10.76 -3.98 -1.71
C ASP A 110 -11.45 -3.70 -0.38
N CYS A 111 -11.12 -4.47 0.66
CA CYS A 111 -11.63 -4.26 2.01
C CYS A 111 -10.69 -3.42 2.90
N HIS A 112 -9.38 -3.70 2.85
CA HIS A 112 -8.42 -3.19 3.82
C HIS A 112 -7.73 -1.87 3.45
N VAL A 113 -7.95 -1.33 2.25
CA VAL A 113 -7.27 -0.12 1.76
C VAL A 113 -8.30 0.92 1.30
N PRO A 114 -8.12 2.23 1.60
CA PRO A 114 -9.06 3.25 1.16
C PRO A 114 -9.04 3.43 -0.36
N HIS A 115 -10.21 3.64 -0.95
CA HIS A 115 -10.41 3.81 -2.39
C HIS A 115 -10.85 5.21 -2.81
N ASN A 116 -10.81 6.18 -1.91
CA ASN A 116 -11.22 7.55 -2.17
C ASN A 116 -10.29 8.29 -3.15
N ASN A 117 -8.97 8.07 -3.07
CA ASN A 117 -8.01 8.57 -4.04
C ASN A 117 -6.71 7.75 -4.02
N ILE A 118 -5.92 7.85 -5.09
CA ILE A 118 -4.70 7.06 -5.28
C ILE A 118 -3.61 7.38 -4.24
N PHE A 119 -3.50 8.64 -3.83
CA PHE A 119 -2.49 9.05 -2.85
C PHE A 119 -2.84 8.50 -1.46
N ALA A 120 -4.11 8.58 -1.05
CA ALA A 120 -4.58 7.99 0.20
C ALA A 120 -4.39 6.47 0.20
N LYS A 121 -4.66 5.79 -0.92
CA LYS A 121 -4.43 4.35 -1.10
C LYS A 121 -2.98 3.99 -0.79
N TYR A 122 -2.02 4.58 -1.49
CA TYR A 122 -0.61 4.21 -1.33
C TYR A 122 0.00 4.70 -0.02
N TYR A 123 -0.43 5.87 0.49
CA TYR A 123 -0.03 6.34 1.81
C TYR A 123 -0.48 5.36 2.91
N PHE A 124 -1.74 4.92 2.84
CA PHE A 124 -2.28 3.95 3.79
C PHE A 124 -1.54 2.61 3.69
N LYS A 125 -1.32 2.07 2.48
CA LYS A 125 -0.54 0.84 2.26
C LYS A 125 0.87 0.95 2.83
N ALA A 126 1.55 2.06 2.62
CA ALA A 126 2.90 2.28 3.14
C ALA A 126 2.91 2.35 4.68
N LYS A 127 2.00 3.10 5.27
CA LYS A 127 1.88 3.26 6.73
C LYS A 127 1.53 1.95 7.42
N ASP A 128 0.51 1.25 6.92
CA ASP A 128 0.03 0.00 7.48
C ASP A 128 1.04 -1.13 7.28
N GLY A 129 1.61 -1.24 6.08
CA GLY A 129 2.67 -2.20 5.78
C GLY A 129 3.92 -2.00 6.66
N MET A 130 4.33 -0.75 6.89
CA MET A 130 5.45 -0.45 7.79
C MET A 130 5.14 -0.84 9.25
N ASN A 131 3.90 -0.66 9.70
CA ASN A 131 3.46 -1.10 11.01
C ASN A 131 3.50 -2.64 11.13
N HIS A 132 3.09 -3.36 10.10
CA HIS A 132 3.19 -4.83 10.03
C HIS A 132 4.65 -5.29 10.07
N VAL A 133 5.55 -4.70 9.27
CA VAL A 133 6.98 -5.00 9.30
C VAL A 133 7.56 -4.75 10.69
N ARG A 134 7.23 -3.63 11.32
CA ARG A 134 7.68 -3.32 12.67
C ARG A 134 7.25 -4.38 13.68
N LYS A 135 5.98 -4.78 13.68
CA LYS A 135 5.46 -5.83 14.59
C LYS A 135 6.17 -7.16 14.35
N PHE A 136 6.34 -7.54 13.08
CA PHE A 136 7.01 -8.77 12.71
C PHE A 136 8.48 -8.79 13.15
N VAL A 137 9.25 -7.74 12.90
CA VAL A 137 10.67 -7.65 13.27
C VAL A 137 10.87 -7.60 14.79
N THR A 138 9.91 -7.03 15.52
CA THR A 138 9.97 -6.95 16.99
C THR A 138 9.32 -8.14 17.69
N PHE A 139 8.82 -9.14 16.94
CA PHE A 139 8.09 -10.30 17.48
C PHE A 139 6.94 -9.89 18.42
N ASN A 140 6.25 -8.81 18.06
CA ASN A 140 5.15 -8.25 18.87
C ASN A 140 3.79 -8.43 18.18
N GLU A 141 3.64 -9.52 17.45
CA GLU A 141 2.38 -9.95 16.87
C GLU A 141 1.49 -10.62 17.93
N ARG A 142 0.20 -10.36 17.83
CA ARG A 142 -0.79 -11.04 18.68
C ARG A 142 -1.06 -12.43 18.11
N GLN A 143 -1.32 -13.42 18.99
CA GLN A 143 -1.74 -14.74 18.53
C GLN A 143 -3.08 -14.72 17.78
N ALA A 144 -4.02 -13.91 18.23
CA ALA A 144 -5.25 -13.58 17.50
C ALA A 144 -5.12 -12.16 16.94
N ILE A 145 -4.95 -12.04 15.63
CA ILE A 145 -4.79 -10.76 14.97
C ILE A 145 -6.18 -10.19 14.69
N THR A 146 -6.40 -8.96 15.12
CA THR A 146 -7.61 -8.19 14.85
C THR A 146 -7.23 -6.89 14.14
N ALA A 147 -8.15 -6.35 13.34
CA ALA A 147 -7.94 -5.06 12.69
C ALA A 147 -7.74 -3.94 13.73
N GLU A 148 -6.78 -3.06 13.48
CA GLU A 148 -6.63 -1.84 14.27
C GLU A 148 -7.73 -0.84 13.93
N ASP A 149 -7.98 0.12 14.82
CA ASP A 149 -9.05 1.11 14.67
C ASP A 149 -9.02 1.84 13.32
N ALA A 150 -7.82 2.23 12.87
CA ALA A 150 -7.67 2.91 11.58
C ALA A 150 -8.06 2.01 10.41
N SER A 151 -7.71 0.74 10.45
CA SER A 151 -8.06 -0.25 9.43
C SER A 151 -9.53 -0.63 9.52
N ALA A 152 -10.09 -0.76 10.71
CA ALA A 152 -11.49 -1.10 10.93
C ALA A 152 -12.44 -0.04 10.33
N GLY A 153 -12.11 1.25 10.49
CA GLY A 153 -12.85 2.33 9.83
C GLY A 153 -12.85 2.21 8.30
N VAL A 154 -11.68 1.95 7.72
CA VAL A 154 -11.52 1.75 6.26
C VAL A 154 -12.32 0.53 5.77
N ILE A 155 -12.28 -0.57 6.51
CA ILE A 155 -13.06 -1.79 6.17
C ILE A 155 -14.55 -1.46 6.13
N MET A 156 -15.04 -0.75 7.14
CA MET A 156 -16.45 -0.34 7.22
C MET A 156 -16.86 0.51 6.01
N ASP A 157 -16.05 1.53 5.66
CA ASP A 157 -16.29 2.40 4.52
C ASP A 157 -16.31 1.61 3.21
N ASN A 158 -15.45 0.62 3.06
CA ASN A 158 -15.42 -0.25 1.88
C ASN A 158 -16.60 -1.22 1.81
N CYS A 159 -17.08 -1.74 2.94
CA CYS A 159 -18.33 -2.50 2.99
C CYS A 159 -19.50 -1.66 2.44
N ILE A 160 -19.63 -0.42 2.92
CA ILE A 160 -20.67 0.52 2.50
C ILE A 160 -20.50 0.85 1.01
N ARG A 161 -19.27 1.07 0.53
CA ARG A 161 -18.96 1.40 -0.86
C ARG A 161 -19.48 0.37 -1.85
N CYS A 162 -19.28 -0.92 -1.54
CA CYS A 162 -19.72 -2.01 -2.43
C CYS A 162 -21.20 -2.36 -2.23
N HIS A 163 -21.72 -2.25 -1.00
CA HIS A 163 -23.07 -2.64 -0.62
C HIS A 163 -24.03 -1.45 -0.44
N THR A 164 -23.79 -0.33 -1.15
CA THR A 164 -24.58 0.90 -1.04
C THR A 164 -26.07 0.68 -1.25
N GLN A 165 -26.46 -0.13 -2.22
CA GLN A 165 -27.87 -0.35 -2.53
C GLN A 165 -28.60 -1.16 -1.44
N LEU A 166 -27.90 -2.11 -0.82
CA LEU A 166 -28.47 -2.98 0.22
C LEU A 166 -28.55 -2.30 1.58
N ASN A 167 -27.68 -1.33 1.83
CA ASN A 167 -27.51 -0.73 3.15
C ASN A 167 -28.03 0.71 3.28
N GLN A 168 -28.71 1.23 2.27
CA GLN A 168 -29.16 2.64 2.27
C GLN A 168 -29.95 3.01 3.52
N GLU A 169 -30.90 2.18 3.91
CA GLU A 169 -31.73 2.44 5.09
C GLU A 169 -30.90 2.45 6.39
N PHE A 170 -30.07 1.44 6.59
CA PHE A 170 -29.25 1.32 7.81
C PHE A 170 -28.15 2.37 7.90
N VAL A 171 -27.51 2.71 6.78
CA VAL A 171 -26.49 3.75 6.73
C VAL A 171 -27.10 5.13 6.94
N ARG A 172 -28.29 5.39 6.38
CA ARG A 172 -29.02 6.67 6.56
C ARG A 172 -29.44 6.91 8.00
N THR A 173 -29.68 5.87 8.80
CA THR A 173 -29.96 6.04 10.24
C THR A 173 -28.77 6.55 11.04
N GLY A 174 -27.55 6.52 10.45
CA GLY A 174 -26.30 6.88 11.11
C GLY A 174 -25.83 5.90 12.18
N ARG A 175 -26.58 4.84 12.44
CA ARG A 175 -26.23 3.81 13.46
C ARG A 175 -25.15 2.84 12.99
N ILE A 176 -24.97 2.68 11.67
CA ILE A 176 -23.92 1.87 11.09
C ILE A 176 -22.71 2.76 10.81
N ASN A 177 -21.93 2.97 11.82
CA ASN A 177 -20.72 3.78 11.78
C ASN A 177 -19.69 3.20 12.75
N TYR A 178 -18.45 3.04 12.30
CA TYR A 178 -17.40 2.44 13.11
C TYR A 178 -17.15 3.18 14.43
N MET A 179 -17.11 4.51 14.40
CA MET A 179 -16.87 5.32 15.60
C MET A 179 -17.99 5.20 16.64
N MET A 180 -19.24 5.05 16.18
CA MET A 180 -20.38 4.80 17.08
C MET A 180 -20.36 3.36 17.60
N ALA A 181 -20.06 2.38 16.74
CA ALA A 181 -19.90 0.98 17.16
C ALA A 181 -18.83 0.83 18.24
N LYS A 182 -17.71 1.51 18.09
CA LYS A 182 -16.62 1.53 19.07
C LYS A 182 -17.03 2.10 20.42
N ARG A 183 -17.98 3.04 20.45
CA ARG A 183 -18.53 3.61 21.69
C ARG A 183 -19.72 2.83 22.27
N GLY A 184 -20.14 1.76 21.61
CA GLY A 184 -21.31 1.00 21.97
C GLY A 184 -22.66 1.68 21.63
N GLU A 185 -22.64 2.74 20.84
CA GLU A 185 -23.83 3.53 20.43
C GLU A 185 -24.38 3.11 19.07
N GLY A 186 -23.62 2.28 18.32
CA GLY A 186 -23.94 1.82 16.97
C GLY A 186 -23.49 0.39 16.75
N MET A 187 -23.50 -0.03 15.47
CA MET A 187 -23.12 -1.37 15.04
C MET A 187 -22.11 -1.29 13.90
N ALA A 188 -21.17 -2.24 13.86
CA ALA A 188 -20.34 -2.51 12.70
C ALA A 188 -20.99 -3.60 11.84
N CYS A 189 -20.64 -3.66 10.55
CA CYS A 189 -21.19 -4.67 9.65
C CYS A 189 -20.89 -6.09 10.13
N TRP A 190 -19.72 -6.32 10.70
CA TRP A 190 -19.29 -7.61 11.22
C TRP A 190 -19.93 -8.01 12.57
N ASP A 191 -20.67 -7.13 13.23
CA ASP A 191 -21.42 -7.51 14.44
C ASP A 191 -22.57 -8.45 14.10
N CYS A 192 -23.13 -8.30 12.89
CA CYS A 192 -24.13 -9.20 12.34
C CYS A 192 -23.52 -10.22 11.36
N HIS A 193 -22.57 -9.79 10.50
CA HIS A 193 -21.94 -10.61 9.46
C HIS A 193 -20.60 -11.17 9.96
N ARG A 194 -20.62 -11.98 11.02
CA ARG A 194 -19.44 -12.43 11.77
C ARG A 194 -18.46 -13.27 10.97
N ASP A 195 -18.94 -14.01 9.97
CA ASP A 195 -18.13 -14.94 9.18
C ASP A 195 -17.59 -14.31 7.88
N VAL A 196 -17.81 -13.03 7.68
CA VAL A 196 -17.38 -12.34 6.46
C VAL A 196 -16.19 -11.42 6.76
N PRO A 197 -15.11 -11.56 5.98
CA PRO A 197 -14.73 -12.64 5.08
C PRO A 197 -13.90 -13.75 5.74
N HIS A 198 -13.45 -13.56 6.99
CA HIS A 198 -12.44 -14.43 7.64
C HIS A 198 -12.99 -15.47 8.60
N GLY A 199 -14.27 -15.38 8.96
CA GLY A 199 -14.87 -16.30 9.94
C GLY A 199 -14.17 -16.32 11.30
N GLY A 200 -14.24 -17.46 11.99
CA GLY A 200 -13.67 -17.63 13.33
C GLY A 200 -12.18 -18.01 13.39
N MET A 201 -11.49 -18.12 12.24
CA MET A 201 -10.08 -18.54 12.20
C MET A 201 -9.14 -17.35 12.28
N ASN A 202 -8.65 -17.03 13.48
CA ASN A 202 -7.90 -15.80 13.76
C ASN A 202 -6.43 -16.01 14.14
N SER A 203 -5.90 -17.24 14.03
CA SER A 203 -4.51 -17.50 14.39
C SER A 203 -3.92 -18.70 13.66
N LEU A 204 -2.59 -18.77 13.61
CA LEU A 204 -1.86 -19.91 13.06
C LEU A 204 -2.16 -21.21 13.80
N SER A 205 -2.55 -21.16 15.07
CA SER A 205 -2.95 -22.33 15.82
C SER A 205 -4.21 -23.01 15.27
N SER A 206 -5.05 -22.27 14.55
CA SER A 206 -6.23 -22.81 13.85
C SER A 206 -5.87 -23.52 12.54
N THR A 207 -4.76 -23.11 11.90
CA THR A 207 -4.32 -23.63 10.60
C THR A 207 -2.78 -23.77 10.56
N PRO A 208 -2.17 -24.55 11.47
CA PRO A 208 -0.71 -24.55 11.66
C PRO A 208 0.08 -25.05 10.43
N ASN A 209 -0.55 -25.86 9.59
CA ASN A 209 0.07 -26.46 8.41
C ASN A 209 -0.48 -25.91 7.08
N ALA A 210 -1.32 -24.87 7.14
CA ALA A 210 -1.87 -24.30 5.92
C ALA A 210 -0.77 -23.58 5.10
N GLN A 211 -0.65 -23.94 3.84
CA GLN A 211 0.22 -23.27 2.87
C GLN A 211 -0.64 -22.47 1.89
N VAL A 212 -0.37 -21.18 1.77
CA VAL A 212 -1.08 -20.33 0.83
C VAL A 212 -0.10 -19.34 0.18
N PRO A 213 -0.26 -19.09 -1.11
CA PRO A 213 -1.16 -19.82 -2.02
C PRO A 213 -0.84 -21.32 -2.00
N LEU A 214 -1.85 -22.14 -2.19
CA LEU A 214 -1.67 -23.61 -2.22
C LEU A 214 -0.62 -23.94 -3.29
N PRO A 215 0.40 -24.74 -2.96
CA PRO A 215 1.40 -25.15 -3.94
C PRO A 215 0.72 -25.98 -5.03
N LYS A 216 1.15 -25.81 -6.28
CA LYS A 216 0.65 -26.59 -7.43
C LYS A 216 0.90 -28.09 -7.27
N SER A 217 1.87 -28.44 -6.45
CA SER A 217 2.23 -29.81 -6.12
C SER A 217 2.56 -29.92 -4.65
N PRO A 218 2.23 -31.01 -3.96
CA PRO A 218 2.65 -31.27 -2.59
C PRO A 218 4.17 -31.46 -2.46
N VAL A 219 4.87 -31.67 -3.58
CA VAL A 219 6.33 -31.82 -3.60
C VAL A 219 6.97 -30.44 -3.81
N PRO A 220 7.87 -29.99 -2.93
CA PRO A 220 8.59 -28.73 -3.08
C PRO A 220 9.34 -28.63 -4.42
N ASP A 221 9.41 -27.43 -5.02
CA ASP A 221 9.97 -27.21 -6.36
C ASP A 221 11.43 -27.70 -6.48
N TRP A 222 12.23 -27.52 -5.43
CA TRP A 222 13.62 -28.03 -5.40
C TRP A 222 13.69 -29.57 -5.48
N LEU A 223 12.74 -30.27 -4.85
CA LEU A 223 12.69 -31.73 -4.89
C LEU A 223 12.10 -32.24 -6.21
N GLN A 224 11.11 -31.52 -6.77
CA GLN A 224 10.60 -31.82 -8.12
C GLN A 224 11.71 -31.74 -9.17
N GLY A 225 12.58 -30.74 -9.08
CA GLY A 225 13.74 -30.60 -9.95
C GLY A 225 14.72 -31.76 -9.86
N MET A 226 14.84 -32.39 -8.67
CA MET A 226 15.66 -33.60 -8.48
C MET A 226 14.99 -34.88 -9.01
N LEU A 227 13.68 -34.99 -8.79
CA LEU A 227 12.90 -36.18 -9.20
C LEU A 227 12.63 -36.20 -10.71
N GLY A 228 12.41 -35.05 -11.34
CA GLY A 228 12.16 -34.94 -12.77
C GLY A 228 13.36 -35.21 -13.66
N LYS A 229 14.57 -35.27 -13.13
CA LYS A 229 15.80 -35.64 -13.87
C LYS A 229 16.05 -37.16 -14.02
N LYS A 230 15.18 -37.99 -13.44
CA LYS A 230 15.31 -39.46 -13.52
C LYS A 230 14.46 -40.12 -14.62
N GLY A 231 13.95 -39.36 -15.56
CA GLY A 231 13.09 -39.90 -16.62
C GLY A 231 13.41 -39.30 -18.00
N LYS A 232 14.64 -39.48 -18.50
CA LYS A 232 14.98 -39.47 -19.93
C LYS A 232 16.08 -40.47 -20.19
#